data_1c9fb680e5eb575d9e455c220a5140fc
#
_entry.id   1c9fb680e5eb575d9e455c220a5140fc
#
_cell.length_a   1.000
_cell.length_b   1.000
_cell.length_c   1.000
_cell.angle_alpha   90.00
_cell.angle_beta   90.00
_cell.angle_gamma   90.00
#
_symmetry.space_group_name_H-M   'P 1'
#
loop_
_entity.id
_entity.type
_entity.pdbx_description
1 polymer ?
#
loop_
_entity_poly.entity_id
_entity_poly.type
_entity_poly.pdbx_seq_one_letter_code
_entity_poly.pdbx_strand_id
1 'polypeptide(L)'
;MAVYEALGAELPEGNIAVKISTGEPGSNYLRPELIGNLVRAVNGTIVECNTAYAGRRSSSEEHWKAIEEHGFKAIAPCDIMDEEGDMAIPVTGGKHLKENYVGTHLKNYDSILMLSHFKGHAMAGLGGALKNMSIGVASARGKIQIHNSAKSEVFEDCFTADQDSFLESMADADQSVMDFMGRENIVYINVANRLSVDCDCDSNPHDPEMADIGIFASLDPVAIDQACIDLVYSAEDGDSLVRRIESRNGLLMLEHAGRIGLGSRAYELVSIDE
;
A
#
# COMPACT_ATOMS: atom_id res chain seq x y z
N MET A 1 0.28 16.65 7.76
CA MET A 1 0.48 17.95 7.03
C MET A 1 1.97 18.27 6.97
N ALA A 2 2.65 18.51 8.09
CA ALA A 2 4.04 18.99 8.10
C ALA A 2 4.98 18.20 7.16
N VAL A 3 4.99 16.87 7.19
CA VAL A 3 5.84 16.05 6.30
C VAL A 3 5.51 16.22 4.81
N TYR A 4 4.23 16.41 4.46
CA TYR A 4 3.80 16.67 3.08
C TYR A 4 4.27 18.05 2.60
N GLU A 5 4.11 19.07 3.44
CA GLU A 5 4.58 20.44 3.16
C GLU A 5 6.11 20.50 3.07
N ALA A 6 6.82 19.81 3.98
CA ALA A 6 8.27 19.77 3.99
C ALA A 6 8.88 19.06 2.76
N LEU A 7 8.14 18.13 2.15
CA LEU A 7 8.57 17.48 0.91
C LEU A 7 8.69 18.47 -0.27
N GLY A 8 7.96 19.60 -0.23
CA GLY A 8 8.00 20.65 -1.25
C GLY A 8 7.48 20.22 -2.62
N ALA A 9 6.80 19.08 -2.68
CA ALA A 9 6.16 18.56 -3.88
C ALA A 9 4.64 18.76 -3.77
N GLU A 10 4.05 19.28 -4.82
CA GLU A 10 2.61 19.43 -4.94
C GLU A 10 2.09 18.37 -5.91
N LEU A 11 1.03 17.65 -5.52
CA LEU A 11 0.30 16.82 -6.46
C LEU A 11 -0.34 17.73 -7.55
N PRO A 12 -0.33 17.30 -8.83
CA PRO A 12 -0.98 18.04 -9.88
C PRO A 12 -2.44 18.35 -9.55
N GLU A 13 -2.93 19.51 -10.03
CA GLU A 13 -4.35 19.84 -9.95
C GLU A 13 -5.19 18.81 -10.70
N GLY A 14 -6.37 18.48 -10.18
CA GLY A 14 -7.27 17.51 -10.78
C GLY A 14 -7.93 16.61 -9.74
N ASN A 15 -8.29 15.39 -10.17
CA ASN A 15 -8.87 14.39 -9.31
C ASN A 15 -7.75 13.63 -8.58
N ILE A 16 -7.64 13.80 -7.28
CA ILE A 16 -6.60 13.19 -6.46
C ILE A 16 -7.15 11.96 -5.76
N ALA A 17 -6.57 10.79 -6.05
CA ALA A 17 -6.81 9.58 -5.30
C ALA A 17 -5.95 9.58 -4.02
N VAL A 18 -6.56 9.41 -2.85
CA VAL A 18 -5.83 9.11 -1.61
C VAL A 18 -5.96 7.62 -1.34
N LYS A 19 -4.94 6.85 -1.73
CA LYS A 19 -4.95 5.41 -1.59
C LYS A 19 -4.56 4.98 -0.19
N ILE A 20 -5.51 4.37 0.51
CA ILE A 20 -5.33 3.81 1.86
C ILE A 20 -5.72 2.34 1.89
N SER A 21 -5.49 1.68 3.03
CA SER A 21 -6.22 0.47 3.42
C SER A 21 -7.33 0.86 4.37
N THR A 22 -8.59 0.60 4.00
CA THR A 22 -9.75 0.89 4.83
C THR A 22 -9.89 -0.05 6.02
N GLY A 23 -9.19 -1.18 5.98
CA GLY A 23 -9.09 -2.15 7.07
C GLY A 23 -10.30 -3.07 7.24
N GLU A 24 -10.06 -4.28 7.72
CA GLU A 24 -11.13 -5.13 8.24
C GLU A 24 -11.61 -4.62 9.61
N PRO A 25 -12.88 -4.81 9.98
CA PRO A 25 -13.35 -4.51 11.34
C PRO A 25 -12.51 -5.24 12.38
N GLY A 26 -12.04 -4.49 13.39
CA GLY A 26 -11.14 -5.02 14.42
C GLY A 26 -9.65 -4.84 14.12
N SER A 27 -9.27 -4.49 12.90
CA SER A 27 -7.87 -4.27 12.53
C SER A 27 -7.29 -2.95 13.07
N ASN A 28 -5.96 -2.80 12.90
CA ASN A 28 -5.21 -1.61 13.30
C ASN A 28 -5.18 -0.49 12.25
N TYR A 29 -6.13 -0.44 11.31
CA TYR A 29 -6.17 0.51 10.19
C TYR A 29 -5.94 1.98 10.62
N LEU A 30 -5.46 2.81 9.68
CA LEU A 30 -5.27 4.26 9.89
C LEU A 30 -6.59 4.93 10.24
N ARG A 31 -6.65 5.57 11.40
CA ARG A 31 -7.87 6.21 11.87
C ARG A 31 -8.15 7.51 11.11
N PRO A 32 -9.42 7.78 10.73
CA PRO A 32 -9.80 9.01 10.02
C PRO A 32 -9.34 10.29 10.71
N GLU A 33 -9.35 10.32 12.05
CA GLU A 33 -8.92 11.47 12.83
C GLU A 33 -7.45 11.83 12.61
N LEU A 34 -6.60 10.83 12.35
CA LEU A 34 -5.18 11.02 12.09
C LEU A 34 -4.93 11.61 10.70
N ILE A 35 -5.67 11.15 9.69
CA ILE A 35 -5.39 11.44 8.28
C ILE A 35 -6.31 12.52 7.68
N GLY A 36 -7.44 12.82 8.31
CA GLY A 36 -8.51 13.64 7.72
C GLY A 36 -8.07 15.06 7.34
N ASN A 37 -7.16 15.67 8.10
CA ASN A 37 -6.64 17.00 7.74
C ASN A 37 -5.84 16.98 6.45
N LEU A 38 -4.99 15.95 6.25
CA LEU A 38 -4.21 15.79 5.03
C LEU A 38 -5.13 15.51 3.83
N VAL A 39 -6.07 14.57 3.97
CA VAL A 39 -7.01 14.20 2.89
C VAL A 39 -7.82 15.40 2.43
N ARG A 40 -8.32 16.24 3.36
CA ARG A 40 -9.04 17.47 3.03
C ARG A 40 -8.14 18.53 2.40
N ALA A 41 -6.90 18.66 2.87
CA ALA A 41 -5.97 19.67 2.36
C ALA A 41 -5.60 19.43 0.89
N VAL A 42 -5.46 18.14 0.50
CA VAL A 42 -5.23 17.77 -0.91
C VAL A 42 -6.53 17.69 -1.72
N ASN A 43 -7.70 17.94 -1.12
CA ASN A 43 -9.01 17.77 -1.74
C ASN A 43 -9.18 16.38 -2.40
N GLY A 44 -8.69 15.34 -1.75
CA GLY A 44 -8.61 14.00 -2.30
C GLY A 44 -9.87 13.14 -2.05
N THR A 45 -10.07 12.16 -2.90
CA THR A 45 -11.02 11.06 -2.71
C THR A 45 -10.29 9.86 -2.12
N ILE A 46 -10.78 9.32 -1.01
CA ILE A 46 -10.25 8.07 -0.44
C ILE A 46 -10.59 6.91 -1.36
N VAL A 47 -9.58 6.16 -1.81
CA VAL A 47 -9.76 5.06 -2.74
C VAL A 47 -9.19 3.75 -2.22
N GLU A 48 -9.87 2.65 -2.56
CA GLU A 48 -9.39 1.29 -2.36
C GLU A 48 -10.02 0.34 -3.41
N CYS A 49 -9.54 -0.92 -3.47
CA CYS A 49 -10.16 -2.01 -4.22
C CYS A 49 -10.59 -3.14 -3.28
N ASN A 50 -11.58 -3.91 -3.70
CA ASN A 50 -12.04 -5.10 -2.98
C ASN A 50 -10.89 -6.09 -2.76
N THR A 51 -10.98 -6.88 -1.69
CA THR A 51 -10.05 -7.99 -1.46
C THR A 51 -10.45 -9.21 -2.28
N ALA A 52 -9.47 -10.07 -2.61
CA ALA A 52 -9.72 -11.33 -3.33
C ALA A 52 -10.04 -12.50 -2.39
N TYR A 53 -9.90 -12.33 -1.09
CA TYR A 53 -10.04 -13.36 -0.07
C TYR A 53 -11.07 -12.98 0.99
N ALA A 54 -11.46 -13.94 1.83
CA ALA A 54 -12.52 -13.77 2.81
C ALA A 54 -12.30 -12.56 3.73
N GLY A 55 -13.38 -11.85 4.00
CA GLY A 55 -13.45 -10.62 4.79
C GLY A 55 -14.62 -9.76 4.32
N ARG A 56 -14.92 -8.70 5.03
CA ARG A 56 -16.02 -7.80 4.66
C ARG A 56 -15.71 -7.01 3.39
N ARG A 57 -14.43 -6.81 3.09
CA ARG A 57 -14.00 -6.08 1.89
C ARG A 57 -13.93 -6.95 0.63
N SER A 58 -14.41 -8.20 0.66
CA SER A 58 -14.45 -9.09 -0.51
C SER A 58 -15.64 -8.83 -1.45
N SER A 59 -16.61 -8.02 -1.04
CA SER A 59 -17.69 -7.53 -1.88
C SER A 59 -17.88 -6.03 -1.68
N SER A 60 -18.22 -5.32 -2.75
CA SER A 60 -18.44 -3.86 -2.68
C SER A 60 -19.51 -3.48 -1.67
N GLU A 61 -20.60 -4.25 -1.57
CA GLU A 61 -21.68 -3.97 -0.61
C GLU A 61 -21.17 -3.94 0.84
N GLU A 62 -20.42 -4.96 1.27
CA GLU A 62 -19.90 -5.03 2.63
C GLU A 62 -18.69 -4.11 2.84
N HIS A 63 -17.92 -3.87 1.78
CA HIS A 63 -16.81 -2.92 1.82
C HIS A 63 -17.30 -1.49 2.03
N TRP A 64 -18.39 -1.06 1.37
CA TRP A 64 -19.03 0.24 1.62
C TRP A 64 -19.52 0.38 3.06
N LYS A 65 -20.04 -0.69 3.67
CA LYS A 65 -20.44 -0.68 5.09
C LYS A 65 -19.21 -0.53 6.00
N ALA A 66 -18.11 -1.23 5.71
CA ALA A 66 -16.87 -1.10 6.46
C ALA A 66 -16.29 0.33 6.37
N ILE A 67 -16.26 0.93 5.18
CA ILE A 67 -15.82 2.32 4.96
C ILE A 67 -16.65 3.30 5.81
N GLU A 68 -17.96 3.10 5.87
CA GLU A 68 -18.88 3.96 6.65
C GLU A 68 -18.71 3.76 8.16
N GLU A 69 -18.69 2.51 8.63
CA GLU A 69 -18.50 2.15 10.04
C GLU A 69 -17.15 2.64 10.59
N HIS A 70 -16.10 2.62 9.74
CA HIS A 70 -14.79 3.15 10.10
C HIS A 70 -14.70 4.67 10.05
N GLY A 71 -15.72 5.38 9.55
CA GLY A 71 -15.82 6.83 9.57
C GLY A 71 -15.14 7.54 8.40
N PHE A 72 -14.66 6.84 7.38
CA PHE A 72 -13.96 7.47 6.25
C PHE A 72 -14.85 8.42 5.46
N LYS A 73 -16.14 8.09 5.27
CA LYS A 73 -17.11 8.98 4.58
C LYS A 73 -17.31 10.34 5.29
N ALA A 74 -16.98 10.42 6.57
CA ALA A 74 -17.08 11.67 7.34
C ALA A 74 -15.94 12.65 7.06
N ILE A 75 -14.83 12.19 6.48
CA ILE A 75 -13.65 13.03 6.24
C ILE A 75 -13.43 13.38 4.78
N ALA A 76 -13.89 12.55 3.82
CA ALA A 76 -13.77 12.78 2.39
C ALA A 76 -14.74 11.92 1.58
N PRO A 77 -14.96 12.21 0.27
CA PRO A 77 -15.52 11.25 -0.66
C PRO A 77 -14.71 9.94 -0.65
N CYS A 78 -15.39 8.81 -0.90
CA CYS A 78 -14.76 7.49 -0.99
C CYS A 78 -15.13 6.82 -2.31
N ASP A 79 -14.25 5.94 -2.80
CA ASP A 79 -14.46 5.19 -4.03
C ASP A 79 -13.85 3.78 -3.91
N ILE A 80 -14.60 2.75 -4.32
CA ILE A 80 -14.11 1.39 -4.50
C ILE A 80 -13.79 1.23 -5.98
N MET A 81 -12.51 1.38 -6.33
CA MET A 81 -12.06 1.53 -7.73
C MET A 81 -12.41 0.36 -8.64
N ASP A 82 -12.61 -0.85 -8.10
CA ASP A 82 -12.98 -2.05 -8.84
C ASP A 82 -14.46 -2.44 -8.68
N GLU A 83 -15.31 -1.54 -8.18
CA GLU A 83 -16.75 -1.80 -8.04
C GLU A 83 -17.46 -2.04 -9.39
N GLU A 84 -17.04 -1.33 -10.43
CA GLU A 84 -17.54 -1.46 -11.80
C GLU A 84 -16.69 -2.40 -12.67
N GLY A 85 -15.74 -3.14 -12.07
CA GLY A 85 -14.86 -4.07 -12.75
C GLY A 85 -13.40 -3.64 -12.79
N ASP A 86 -12.62 -4.35 -13.58
CA ASP A 86 -11.18 -4.12 -13.70
C ASP A 86 -10.76 -3.82 -15.15
N MET A 87 -9.56 -3.26 -15.27
CA MET A 87 -8.85 -3.06 -16.53
C MET A 87 -7.43 -3.57 -16.42
N ALA A 88 -6.91 -4.13 -17.52
CA ALA A 88 -5.52 -4.52 -17.62
C ALA A 88 -4.66 -3.31 -17.97
N ILE A 89 -3.58 -3.11 -17.21
CA ILE A 89 -2.50 -2.18 -17.55
C ILE A 89 -1.21 -2.96 -17.78
N PRO A 90 -0.37 -2.58 -18.77
CA PRO A 90 0.82 -3.35 -19.12
C PRO A 90 1.88 -3.27 -18.01
N VAL A 91 2.63 -4.36 -17.82
CA VAL A 91 3.83 -4.41 -16.98
C VAL A 91 5.05 -4.44 -17.89
N THR A 92 5.71 -3.30 -18.05
CA THR A 92 6.88 -3.18 -18.92
C THR A 92 8.10 -3.84 -18.29
N GLY A 93 8.63 -4.86 -18.91
CA GLY A 93 9.86 -5.54 -18.42
C GLY A 93 9.64 -6.40 -17.17
N GLY A 94 8.41 -6.65 -16.76
CA GLY A 94 8.10 -7.46 -15.59
C GLY A 94 8.68 -8.87 -15.66
N LYS A 95 9.20 -9.34 -14.55
CA LYS A 95 9.80 -10.67 -14.42
C LYS A 95 8.74 -11.77 -14.46
N HIS A 96 7.62 -11.54 -13.76
CA HIS A 96 6.54 -12.50 -13.58
C HIS A 96 5.26 -12.04 -14.27
N LEU A 97 4.89 -10.77 -14.08
CA LEU A 97 3.65 -10.22 -14.63
C LEU A 97 3.90 -9.63 -16.03
N LYS A 98 2.89 -9.74 -16.91
CA LYS A 98 2.84 -9.04 -18.21
C LYS A 98 1.79 -7.94 -18.19
N GLU A 99 0.77 -8.13 -17.36
CA GLU A 99 -0.34 -7.23 -17.16
C GLU A 99 -0.66 -7.21 -15.66
N ASN A 100 -1.14 -6.08 -15.17
CA ASN A 100 -1.71 -5.94 -13.85
C ASN A 100 -3.18 -5.52 -14.00
N TYR A 101 -4.08 -6.19 -13.30
CA TYR A 101 -5.51 -5.85 -13.31
C TYR A 101 -5.80 -4.91 -12.14
N VAL A 102 -6.18 -3.67 -12.48
CA VAL A 102 -6.50 -2.61 -11.53
C VAL A 102 -7.97 -2.22 -11.64
N GLY A 103 -8.52 -1.58 -10.61
CA GLY A 103 -9.89 -1.10 -10.68
C GLY A 103 -10.09 -0.11 -11.83
N THR A 104 -11.24 -0.23 -12.56
CA THR A 104 -11.54 0.63 -13.72
C THR A 104 -11.56 2.11 -13.37
N HIS A 105 -11.85 2.48 -12.12
CA HIS A 105 -11.91 3.87 -11.68
C HIS A 105 -10.52 4.52 -11.55
N LEU A 106 -9.43 3.76 -11.53
CA LEU A 106 -8.07 4.34 -11.49
C LEU A 106 -7.85 5.38 -12.60
N LYS A 107 -8.43 5.17 -13.78
CA LYS A 107 -8.37 6.10 -14.92
C LYS A 107 -9.05 7.47 -14.69
N ASN A 108 -9.84 7.61 -13.64
CA ASN A 108 -10.57 8.83 -13.32
C ASN A 108 -9.73 9.80 -12.47
N TYR A 109 -8.53 9.38 -12.05
CA TYR A 109 -7.64 10.16 -11.20
C TYR A 109 -6.42 10.63 -11.96
N ASP A 110 -6.02 11.87 -11.71
CA ASP A 110 -4.87 12.52 -12.33
C ASP A 110 -3.59 12.29 -11.52
N SER A 111 -3.74 12.06 -10.19
CA SER A 111 -2.62 11.84 -9.29
C SER A 111 -3.01 10.97 -8.10
N ILE A 112 -2.00 10.42 -7.40
CA ILE A 112 -2.19 9.56 -6.22
C ILE A 112 -1.36 10.08 -5.04
N LEU A 113 -2.02 10.30 -3.90
CA LEU A 113 -1.38 10.30 -2.60
C LEU A 113 -1.43 8.87 -2.06
N MET A 114 -0.30 8.17 -2.11
CA MET A 114 -0.15 6.81 -1.57
C MET A 114 0.05 6.91 -0.06
N LEU A 115 -1.04 6.92 0.69
CA LEU A 115 -1.05 7.08 2.15
C LEU A 115 -1.12 5.70 2.81
N SER A 116 0.02 5.20 3.23
CA SER A 116 0.19 3.83 3.68
C SER A 116 0.35 3.73 5.18
N HIS A 117 -0.32 2.77 5.79
CA HIS A 117 -0.01 2.32 7.13
C HIS A 117 1.18 1.36 7.06
N PHE A 118 2.32 1.75 7.62
CA PHE A 118 3.50 0.88 7.67
C PHE A 118 3.38 -0.08 8.86
N LYS A 119 3.58 -1.39 8.64
CA LYS A 119 3.44 -2.46 9.64
C LYS A 119 3.93 -3.79 9.09
N GLY A 120 3.83 -4.86 9.89
CA GLY A 120 4.06 -6.23 9.44
C GLY A 120 2.97 -6.74 8.48
N HIS A 121 3.27 -7.86 7.83
CA HIS A 121 2.33 -8.56 6.98
C HIS A 121 2.62 -10.07 6.97
N ALA A 122 1.57 -10.88 7.10
CA ALA A 122 1.69 -12.34 7.22
C ALA A 122 2.38 -13.01 6.02
N MET A 123 2.20 -12.49 4.81
CA MET A 123 2.77 -13.04 3.58
C MET A 123 3.97 -12.24 3.07
N ALA A 124 3.87 -10.92 2.97
CA ALA A 124 4.93 -10.08 2.40
C ALA A 124 6.03 -9.68 3.41
N GLY A 125 5.88 -10.04 4.70
CA GLY A 125 6.78 -9.61 5.76
C GLY A 125 6.47 -8.21 6.28
N LEU A 126 6.25 -7.27 5.37
CA LEU A 126 5.89 -5.89 5.68
C LEU A 126 4.79 -5.35 4.74
N GLY A 127 4.15 -4.28 5.16
CA GLY A 127 3.25 -3.47 4.35
C GLY A 127 3.63 -2.01 4.49
N GLY A 128 3.84 -1.34 3.37
CA GLY A 128 4.20 0.08 3.24
C GLY A 128 3.73 0.62 1.90
N ALA A 129 4.47 1.58 1.34
CA ALA A 129 4.15 2.23 0.08
C ALA A 129 4.08 1.24 -1.09
N LEU A 130 5.09 0.37 -1.24
CA LEU A 130 5.12 -0.65 -2.31
C LEU A 130 3.91 -1.59 -2.22
N LYS A 131 3.64 -2.16 -1.05
CA LYS A 131 2.47 -3.06 -0.93
C LYS A 131 1.14 -2.34 -1.16
N ASN A 132 1.02 -1.10 -0.75
CA ASN A 132 -0.20 -0.31 -0.97
C ASN A 132 -0.39 0.02 -2.46
N MET A 133 0.69 0.27 -3.19
CA MET A 133 0.67 0.55 -4.62
C MET A 133 0.41 -0.72 -5.45
N SER A 134 1.03 -1.85 -5.12
CA SER A 134 0.81 -3.13 -5.82
C SER A 134 -0.56 -3.75 -5.46
N ILE A 135 -0.63 -4.39 -4.30
CA ILE A 135 -1.82 -5.13 -3.85
C ILE A 135 -3.01 -4.19 -3.62
N GLY A 136 -2.75 -2.98 -3.10
CA GLY A 136 -3.82 -2.04 -2.77
C GLY A 136 -4.56 -1.49 -3.99
N VAL A 137 -3.86 -1.22 -5.10
CA VAL A 137 -4.45 -0.68 -6.35
C VAL A 137 -5.00 -1.79 -7.25
N ALA A 138 -4.46 -3.01 -7.14
CA ALA A 138 -4.96 -4.15 -7.90
C ALA A 138 -6.43 -4.46 -7.56
N SER A 139 -7.23 -4.80 -8.56
CA SER A 139 -8.57 -5.37 -8.38
C SER A 139 -8.52 -6.72 -7.66
N ALA A 140 -9.68 -7.27 -7.28
CA ALA A 140 -9.73 -8.63 -6.73
C ALA A 140 -9.04 -9.65 -7.66
N ARG A 141 -9.26 -9.58 -8.98
CA ARG A 141 -8.57 -10.41 -9.99
C ARG A 141 -7.07 -10.15 -10.02
N GLY A 142 -6.64 -8.90 -10.02
CA GLY A 142 -5.23 -8.53 -9.99
C GLY A 142 -4.51 -9.03 -8.74
N LYS A 143 -5.16 -8.96 -7.58
CA LYS A 143 -4.62 -9.53 -6.34
C LYS A 143 -4.36 -11.03 -6.46
N ILE A 144 -5.26 -11.81 -7.08
CA ILE A 144 -5.04 -13.25 -7.33
C ILE A 144 -3.79 -13.46 -8.18
N GLN A 145 -3.65 -12.72 -9.27
CA GLN A 145 -2.50 -12.86 -10.17
C GLN A 145 -1.17 -12.45 -9.53
N ILE A 146 -1.15 -11.39 -8.76
CA ILE A 146 0.07 -10.99 -8.03
C ILE A 146 0.46 -12.09 -7.03
N HIS A 147 -0.49 -12.62 -6.25
CA HIS A 147 -0.21 -13.63 -5.23
C HIS A 147 0.26 -14.96 -5.80
N ASN A 148 -0.14 -15.32 -7.02
CA ASN A 148 0.28 -16.56 -7.67
C ASN A 148 1.31 -16.36 -8.81
N SER A 149 1.84 -15.13 -8.97
CA SER A 149 2.82 -14.79 -10.00
C SER A 149 2.33 -15.08 -11.42
N ALA A 150 1.10 -14.68 -11.71
CA ALA A 150 0.41 -14.84 -12.99
C ALA A 150 0.27 -16.30 -13.48
N LYS A 151 0.30 -17.28 -12.59
CA LYS A 151 0.15 -18.69 -12.96
C LYS A 151 -1.32 -19.08 -13.20
N SER A 152 -2.27 -18.36 -12.60
CA SER A 152 -3.69 -18.64 -12.67
C SER A 152 -4.54 -17.39 -12.37
N GLU A 153 -5.78 -17.39 -12.85
CA GLU A 153 -6.80 -16.39 -12.48
C GLU A 153 -7.83 -16.96 -11.48
N VAL A 154 -7.64 -18.20 -11.06
CA VAL A 154 -8.57 -18.93 -10.19
C VAL A 154 -8.18 -18.70 -8.74
N PHE A 155 -9.16 -18.40 -7.89
CA PHE A 155 -8.92 -18.09 -6.47
C PHE A 155 -8.23 -19.23 -5.72
N GLU A 156 -8.54 -20.49 -6.03
CA GLU A 156 -7.94 -21.66 -5.41
C GLU A 156 -6.44 -21.71 -5.57
N ASP A 157 -5.92 -21.08 -6.62
CA ASP A 157 -4.47 -20.99 -6.89
C ASP A 157 -3.82 -19.71 -6.32
N CYS A 158 -4.59 -18.83 -5.68
CA CYS A 158 -4.15 -17.50 -5.24
C CYS A 158 -2.83 -17.52 -4.45
N PHE A 159 -2.61 -18.55 -3.62
CA PHE A 159 -1.45 -18.63 -2.73
C PHE A 159 -0.47 -19.75 -3.13
N THR A 160 -0.35 -20.04 -4.42
CA THR A 160 0.49 -21.14 -4.93
C THR A 160 1.87 -20.73 -5.43
N ALA A 161 2.17 -19.43 -5.52
CA ALA A 161 3.52 -18.98 -5.84
C ALA A 161 4.49 -19.29 -4.70
N ASP A 162 5.76 -19.50 -5.05
CA ASP A 162 6.82 -19.44 -4.06
C ASP A 162 6.98 -17.99 -3.53
N GLN A 163 7.56 -17.88 -2.34
CA GLN A 163 7.67 -16.62 -1.62
C GLN A 163 8.36 -15.52 -2.43
N ASP A 164 9.46 -15.85 -3.09
CA ASP A 164 10.27 -14.87 -3.82
C ASP A 164 9.55 -14.39 -5.08
N SER A 165 8.94 -15.32 -5.85
CA SER A 165 8.12 -14.95 -7.01
C SER A 165 6.94 -14.05 -6.65
N PHE A 166 6.28 -14.27 -5.51
CA PHE A 166 5.22 -13.40 -5.01
C PHE A 166 5.72 -11.98 -4.73
N LEU A 167 6.84 -11.85 -3.99
CA LEU A 167 7.41 -10.54 -3.65
C LEU A 167 7.89 -9.77 -4.90
N GLU A 168 8.50 -10.47 -5.85
CA GLU A 168 8.92 -9.89 -7.13
C GLU A 168 7.72 -9.48 -7.99
N SER A 169 6.61 -10.27 -7.96
CA SER A 169 5.37 -9.91 -8.66
C SER A 169 4.71 -8.65 -8.10
N MET A 170 4.86 -8.39 -6.80
CA MET A 170 4.40 -7.12 -6.21
C MET A 170 5.14 -5.93 -6.83
N ALA A 171 6.47 -6.00 -6.93
CA ALA A 171 7.26 -4.94 -7.56
C ALA A 171 6.96 -4.80 -9.07
N ASP A 172 6.70 -5.90 -9.78
CA ASP A 172 6.23 -5.86 -11.17
C ASP A 172 4.88 -5.09 -11.28
N ALA A 173 3.95 -5.34 -10.36
CA ALA A 173 2.68 -4.62 -10.30
C ALA A 173 2.85 -3.14 -9.97
N ASP A 174 3.77 -2.79 -9.06
CA ASP A 174 4.12 -1.42 -8.73
C ASP A 174 4.61 -0.65 -9.97
N GLN A 175 5.46 -1.29 -10.80
CA GLN A 175 5.95 -0.70 -12.04
C GLN A 175 4.79 -0.30 -12.95
N SER A 176 3.79 -1.16 -13.12
CA SER A 176 2.64 -0.86 -13.97
C SER A 176 1.82 0.33 -13.50
N VAL A 177 1.61 0.47 -12.18
CA VAL A 177 0.88 1.59 -11.60
C VAL A 177 1.67 2.89 -11.77
N MET A 178 2.98 2.85 -11.53
CA MET A 178 3.86 3.99 -11.71
C MET A 178 3.94 4.44 -13.18
N ASP A 179 4.02 3.50 -14.13
CA ASP A 179 4.03 3.79 -15.57
C ASP A 179 2.69 4.36 -16.05
N PHE A 180 1.57 3.85 -15.50
CA PHE A 180 0.22 4.30 -15.87
C PHE A 180 -0.09 5.70 -15.37
N MET A 181 0.25 6.00 -14.11
CA MET A 181 -0.03 7.29 -13.48
C MET A 181 0.99 8.37 -13.82
N GLY A 182 2.22 7.99 -14.15
CA GLY A 182 3.37 8.89 -14.18
C GLY A 182 4.00 9.06 -12.80
N ARG A 183 5.32 8.89 -12.72
CA ARG A 183 6.09 8.96 -11.46
C ARG A 183 5.87 10.29 -10.72
N GLU A 184 5.83 11.39 -11.46
CA GLU A 184 5.65 12.76 -10.97
C GLU A 184 4.26 13.02 -10.37
N ASN A 185 3.30 12.14 -10.65
CA ASN A 185 1.92 12.26 -10.18
C ASN A 185 1.65 11.40 -8.92
N ILE A 186 2.69 10.85 -8.31
CA ILE A 186 2.54 10.02 -7.10
C ILE A 186 3.40 10.58 -5.97
N VAL A 187 2.76 10.81 -4.83
CA VAL A 187 3.44 11.15 -3.56
C VAL A 187 3.19 10.02 -2.57
N TYR A 188 4.22 9.67 -1.81
CA TYR A 188 4.17 8.57 -0.85
C TYR A 188 4.25 9.11 0.57
N ILE A 189 3.36 8.64 1.45
CA ILE A 189 3.39 8.88 2.88
C ILE A 189 3.20 7.54 3.60
N ASN A 190 4.16 7.20 4.47
CA ASN A 190 4.04 6.07 5.38
C ASN A 190 3.78 6.58 6.80
N VAL A 191 2.74 6.05 7.42
CA VAL A 191 2.43 6.27 8.83
C VAL A 191 2.85 5.02 9.59
N ALA A 192 3.94 5.11 10.33
CA ALA A 192 4.52 4.03 11.12
C ALA A 192 4.05 4.15 12.57
N ASN A 193 2.78 3.83 12.79
CA ASN A 193 2.15 3.82 14.10
C ASN A 193 1.40 2.50 14.33
N ARG A 194 1.15 2.13 15.57
CA ARG A 194 0.49 0.88 15.94
C ARG A 194 1.10 -0.31 15.20
N LEU A 195 2.40 -0.43 15.26
CA LEU A 195 3.25 -1.33 14.48
C LEU A 195 3.07 -2.80 14.90
N SER A 196 1.98 -3.40 14.45
CA SER A 196 1.72 -4.84 14.60
C SER A 196 2.50 -5.67 13.58
N VAL A 197 2.75 -6.93 13.90
CA VAL A 197 3.28 -7.94 12.97
C VAL A 197 2.25 -8.34 11.90
N ASP A 198 0.97 -8.00 12.10
CA ASP A 198 -0.12 -8.28 11.19
C ASP A 198 -0.64 -7.01 10.51
N CYS A 199 -1.34 -7.18 9.40
CA CYS A 199 -1.81 -6.05 8.59
C CYS A 199 -3.29 -5.73 8.82
N ASP A 200 -3.75 -4.60 8.24
CA ASP A 200 -5.14 -4.16 8.30
C ASP A 200 -6.13 -5.08 7.58
N CYS A 201 -5.66 -6.11 6.92
CA CYS A 201 -6.50 -7.18 6.34
C CYS A 201 -6.84 -8.29 7.34
N ASP A 202 -6.27 -8.26 8.55
CA ASP A 202 -6.58 -9.18 9.64
C ASP A 202 -7.56 -8.51 10.61
N SER A 203 -8.70 -9.15 10.85
CA SER A 203 -9.71 -8.68 11.78
C SER A 203 -9.37 -8.93 13.26
N ASN A 204 -8.32 -9.70 13.52
CA ASN A 204 -7.84 -10.00 14.87
C ASN A 204 -6.29 -9.97 14.92
N PRO A 205 -5.67 -8.83 14.59
CA PRO A 205 -4.22 -8.69 14.56
C PRO A 205 -3.64 -8.79 15.97
N HIS A 206 -2.38 -9.23 16.05
CA HIS A 206 -1.62 -9.12 17.28
C HIS A 206 -1.51 -7.65 17.71
N ASP A 207 -1.51 -7.41 19.02
CA ASP A 207 -1.23 -6.08 19.55
C ASP A 207 0.19 -5.64 19.12
N PRO A 208 0.39 -4.35 18.87
CA PRO A 208 1.72 -3.79 18.63
C PRO A 208 2.66 -4.06 19.80
N GLU A 209 3.85 -4.59 19.52
CA GLU A 209 4.89 -4.84 20.53
C GLU A 209 5.97 -3.75 20.53
N MET A 210 5.97 -2.85 19.54
CA MET A 210 6.91 -1.73 19.47
C MET A 210 6.18 -0.38 19.47
N ALA A 211 6.89 0.65 19.89
CA ALA A 211 6.42 2.02 19.89
C ALA A 211 6.20 2.56 18.46
N ASP A 212 5.37 3.59 18.34
CA ASP A 212 5.20 4.32 17.09
C ASP A 212 6.53 4.99 16.70
N ILE A 213 6.88 4.95 15.42
CA ILE A 213 8.10 5.58 14.90
C ILE A 213 7.81 7.01 14.44
N GLY A 214 6.74 7.19 13.63
CA GLY A 214 6.42 8.50 13.09
C GLY A 214 5.75 8.47 11.72
N ILE A 215 5.81 9.59 11.00
CA ILE A 215 5.22 9.77 9.69
C ILE A 215 6.31 10.22 8.72
N PHE A 216 6.38 9.55 7.58
CA PHE A 216 7.41 9.75 6.56
C PHE A 216 6.77 10.18 5.25
N ALA A 217 7.46 11.01 4.48
CA ALA A 217 7.06 11.39 3.12
C ALA A 217 8.24 11.27 2.15
N SER A 218 7.98 10.85 0.93
CA SER A 218 8.97 10.73 -0.14
C SER A 218 8.31 10.78 -1.52
N LEU A 219 9.10 11.06 -2.55
CA LEU A 219 8.74 10.87 -3.96
C LEU A 219 9.25 9.50 -4.50
N ASP A 220 9.89 8.71 -3.65
CA ASP A 220 10.45 7.42 -4.00
C ASP A 220 9.86 6.34 -3.07
N PRO A 221 9.09 5.36 -3.62
CA PRO A 221 8.42 4.33 -2.83
C PRO A 221 9.40 3.34 -2.18
N VAL A 222 10.56 3.12 -2.78
CA VAL A 222 11.59 2.22 -2.26
C VAL A 222 12.32 2.89 -1.10
N ALA A 223 12.67 4.16 -1.26
CA ALA A 223 13.35 4.95 -0.23
C ALA A 223 12.52 5.05 1.05
N ILE A 224 11.21 5.34 0.91
CA ILE A 224 10.34 5.52 2.09
C ILE A 224 10.14 4.22 2.85
N ASP A 225 9.94 3.10 2.15
CA ASP A 225 9.82 1.79 2.81
C ASP A 225 11.14 1.36 3.43
N GLN A 226 12.28 1.62 2.77
CA GLN A 226 13.61 1.33 3.32
C GLN A 226 13.88 2.14 4.60
N ALA A 227 13.54 3.43 4.63
CA ALA A 227 13.71 4.27 5.81
C ALA A 227 12.90 3.73 7.01
N CYS A 228 11.66 3.33 6.78
CA CYS A 228 10.83 2.71 7.83
C CYS A 228 11.45 1.40 8.33
N ILE A 229 11.95 0.54 7.44
CA ILE A 229 12.60 -0.73 7.79
C ILE A 229 13.84 -0.48 8.64
N ASP A 230 14.73 0.43 8.22
CA ASP A 230 15.98 0.72 8.95
C ASP A 230 15.69 1.20 10.37
N LEU A 231 14.63 2.00 10.56
CA LEU A 231 14.22 2.45 11.88
C LEU A 231 13.64 1.31 12.73
N VAL A 232 12.86 0.39 12.14
CA VAL A 232 12.42 -0.83 12.83
C VAL A 232 13.62 -1.68 13.27
N TYR A 233 14.61 -1.86 12.39
CA TYR A 233 15.81 -2.66 12.68
C TYR A 233 16.71 -2.01 13.73
N SER A 234 16.65 -0.69 13.90
CA SER A 234 17.41 0.04 14.92
C SER A 234 16.68 0.19 16.26
N ALA A 235 15.37 -0.10 16.30
CA ALA A 235 14.58 0.05 17.50
C ALA A 235 14.84 -1.08 18.52
N GLU A 236 14.96 -0.73 19.80
CA GLU A 236 15.19 -1.70 20.89
C GLU A 236 14.02 -2.69 21.06
N ASP A 237 12.82 -2.29 20.69
CA ASP A 237 11.57 -3.06 20.78
C ASP A 237 11.09 -3.62 19.43
N GLY A 238 11.92 -3.52 18.37
CA GLY A 238 11.58 -3.90 16.99
C GLY A 238 11.60 -5.41 16.67
N ASP A 239 12.09 -6.24 17.59
CA ASP A 239 12.41 -7.65 17.37
C ASP A 239 11.30 -8.49 16.71
N SER A 240 10.05 -8.30 17.10
CA SER A 240 8.92 -9.07 16.56
C SER A 240 8.66 -8.74 15.09
N LEU A 241 8.74 -7.46 14.75
CA LEU A 241 8.54 -6.99 13.38
C LEU A 241 9.74 -7.34 12.49
N VAL A 242 10.97 -7.25 13.01
CA VAL A 242 12.19 -7.74 12.33
C VAL A 242 12.03 -9.22 11.97
N ARG A 243 11.69 -10.07 12.94
CA ARG A 243 11.45 -11.51 12.70
C ARG A 243 10.35 -11.74 11.65
N ARG A 244 9.29 -10.95 11.65
CA ARG A 244 8.22 -11.04 10.64
C ARG A 244 8.77 -10.74 9.25
N ILE A 245 9.52 -9.64 9.08
CA ILE A 245 10.12 -9.22 7.81
C ILE A 245 11.07 -10.30 7.30
N GLU A 246 11.99 -10.76 8.13
CA GLU A 246 13.00 -11.77 7.76
C GLU A 246 12.39 -13.14 7.44
N SER A 247 11.41 -13.60 8.25
CA SER A 247 10.76 -14.89 8.02
C SER A 247 10.02 -15.00 6.69
N ARG A 248 9.75 -13.86 6.05
CA ARG A 248 9.06 -13.76 4.77
C ARG A 248 9.95 -13.24 3.64
N ASN A 249 11.27 -13.13 3.86
CA ASN A 249 12.19 -12.53 2.90
C ASN A 249 11.72 -11.15 2.41
N GLY A 250 11.08 -10.35 3.29
CA GLY A 250 10.35 -9.14 2.92
C GLY A 250 11.20 -8.07 2.23
N LEU A 251 12.53 -8.06 2.45
CA LEU A 251 13.46 -7.13 1.80
C LEU A 251 13.59 -7.38 0.29
N LEU A 252 13.30 -8.60 -0.20
CA LEU A 252 13.40 -8.92 -1.61
C LEU A 252 12.49 -8.06 -2.50
N MET A 253 11.31 -7.67 -1.99
CA MET A 253 10.42 -6.76 -2.71
C MET A 253 11.12 -5.42 -3.02
N LEU A 254 11.80 -4.83 -2.01
CA LEU A 254 12.55 -3.57 -2.19
C LEU A 254 13.77 -3.76 -3.10
N GLU A 255 14.46 -4.90 -2.97
CA GLU A 255 15.61 -5.23 -3.82
C GLU A 255 15.20 -5.37 -5.28
N HIS A 256 14.09 -6.05 -5.55
CA HIS A 256 13.57 -6.21 -6.90
C HIS A 256 13.06 -4.87 -7.44
N ALA A 257 12.30 -4.11 -6.67
CA ALA A 257 11.84 -2.76 -7.01
C ALA A 257 13.01 -1.83 -7.39
N GLY A 258 14.09 -1.84 -6.61
CA GLY A 258 15.32 -1.10 -6.95
C GLY A 258 15.98 -1.59 -8.23
N ARG A 259 16.05 -2.90 -8.46
CA ARG A 259 16.64 -3.49 -9.69
C ARG A 259 15.90 -3.13 -10.96
N ILE A 260 14.58 -3.03 -10.92
CA ILE A 260 13.74 -2.65 -12.06
C ILE A 260 13.54 -1.13 -12.20
N GLY A 261 14.17 -0.33 -11.32
CA GLY A 261 14.19 1.13 -11.44
C GLY A 261 12.99 1.86 -10.86
N LEU A 262 12.21 1.22 -9.97
CA LEU A 262 11.10 1.89 -9.26
C LEU A 262 11.59 2.97 -8.32
N GLY A 263 12.76 2.82 -7.74
CA GLY A 263 13.34 3.76 -6.80
C GLY A 263 14.70 3.31 -6.29
N SER A 264 15.18 3.91 -5.22
CA SER A 264 16.49 3.65 -4.61
C SER A 264 16.34 3.28 -3.13
N ARG A 265 17.08 2.27 -2.70
CA ARG A 265 17.25 1.96 -1.27
C ARG A 265 18.18 2.93 -0.54
N ALA A 266 18.95 3.73 -1.28
CA ALA A 266 19.77 4.80 -0.71
C ALA A 266 18.93 6.07 -0.60
N TYR A 267 18.90 6.66 0.59
CA TYR A 267 18.11 7.84 0.91
C TYR A 267 18.83 8.75 1.92
N GLU A 268 18.37 9.96 2.05
CA GLU A 268 18.71 10.86 3.15
C GLU A 268 17.47 11.08 4.01
N LEU A 269 17.57 10.83 5.31
CA LEU A 269 16.49 11.07 6.26
C LEU A 269 16.65 12.45 6.87
N VAL A 270 15.67 13.32 6.63
CA VAL A 270 15.62 14.68 7.20
C VAL A 270 14.51 14.72 8.24
N SER A 271 14.87 14.92 9.53
CA SER A 271 13.89 15.18 10.59
C SER A 271 13.37 16.61 10.47
N ILE A 272 12.05 16.75 10.64
CA ILE A 272 11.37 18.04 10.75
C ILE A 272 10.79 18.28 12.15
N ASP A 273 11.06 17.36 13.09
CA ASP A 273 10.72 17.51 14.50
C ASP A 273 11.66 18.54 15.15
N GLU A 274 11.11 19.44 16.00
CA GLU A 274 11.86 20.44 16.74
C GLU A 274 12.49 19.85 18.02
#